data_a828f9dbf331cb6526a2f08b0c481f93
#
_entry.id   a828f9dbf331cb6526a2f08b0c481f93
#
_cell.length_a   1.000
_cell.length_b   1.000
_cell.length_c   1.000
_cell.angle_alpha   90.00
_cell.angle_beta   90.00
_cell.angle_gamma   90.00
#
_symmetry.space_group_name_H-M   'P 1'
#
loop_
_entity.id
_entity.type
_entity.pdbx_description
1 polymer ?
#
loop_
_entity_poly.entity_id
_entity_poly.type
_entity_poly.pdbx_seq_one_letter_code
_entity_poly.pdbx_strand_id
1 'polypeptide(L)'
;MTYIVTSEFELNQVAAPNLPLAPVQYTPQYIDQLNNVLRLYFNRLDAILAQLKVGVGDIDGSGIRFSYGAFSDLAYTTLNGGINNSVTTITVVSTTGFPTAGQIRIESEVIIYTGTTPTTFTGCTRGARGSANVAHSTGVAVTKIQSPVANTAVPMYMNTTDFSNSVTLVDTTKLTAAKAGLYNLQWSGQFNNSDTTEHDLSVWLRINGVDVPASTGFVAVVSSHGGIDGHLIVGWNYYVQLNAGQYVEIWWSTTNEKLTLECYGPSTGPTRPSTASVVATLSFVSALP
;
A
#
# COMPACT_ATOMS: atom_id res chain seq x y z
N MET A 1 14.18 -15.34 14.75
CA MET A 1 13.47 -15.56 16.04
C MET A 1 12.19 -16.31 15.71
N THR A 2 12.09 -17.59 16.09
CA THR A 2 10.92 -18.41 15.78
C THR A 2 9.87 -18.11 16.87
N TYR A 3 8.81 -17.40 16.54
CA TYR A 3 7.67 -17.25 17.44
C TYR A 3 6.84 -18.54 17.36
N ILE A 4 6.85 -19.32 18.43
CA ILE A 4 5.91 -20.40 18.60
C ILE A 4 4.62 -19.75 19.14
N VAL A 5 3.56 -19.76 18.34
CA VAL A 5 2.22 -19.39 18.82
C VAL A 5 1.79 -20.50 19.79
N THR A 6 1.85 -20.22 21.10
CA THR A 6 1.57 -21.20 22.15
C THR A 6 0.11 -21.23 22.61
N SER A 7 -0.77 -20.41 22.02
CA SER A 7 -2.20 -20.46 22.27
C SER A 7 -2.98 -20.45 20.97
N GLU A 8 -3.45 -21.61 20.56
CA GLU A 8 -4.55 -21.69 19.60
C GLU A 8 -5.79 -21.19 20.33
N PHE A 9 -6.42 -20.12 19.82
CA PHE A 9 -7.73 -19.70 20.27
C PHE A 9 -8.75 -20.72 19.77
N GLU A 10 -8.88 -21.86 20.47
CA GLU A 10 -10.01 -22.74 20.26
C GLU A 10 -11.26 -22.06 20.85
N LEU A 11 -12.18 -21.66 19.98
CA LEU A 11 -13.53 -21.31 20.39
C LEU A 11 -14.16 -22.58 20.97
N ASN A 12 -14.14 -22.71 22.30
CA ASN A 12 -14.79 -23.81 22.97
C ASN A 12 -16.29 -23.75 22.66
N GLN A 13 -16.80 -24.80 22.03
CA GLN A 13 -18.21 -24.90 21.71
C GLN A 13 -19.03 -24.85 23.00
N VAL A 14 -19.94 -23.86 23.11
CA VAL A 14 -20.88 -23.79 24.23
C VAL A 14 -21.99 -24.80 23.94
N ALA A 15 -21.96 -25.92 24.62
CA ALA A 15 -23.07 -26.88 24.58
C ALA A 15 -24.33 -26.27 25.20
N ALA A 16 -25.48 -26.54 24.61
CA ALA A 16 -26.77 -26.14 25.21
C ALA A 16 -26.91 -26.69 26.63
N PRO A 17 -27.36 -25.88 27.58
CA PRO A 17 -27.48 -26.35 28.95
C PRO A 17 -28.57 -27.39 29.09
N ASN A 18 -28.35 -28.42 29.90
CA ASN A 18 -29.43 -29.30 30.38
C ASN A 18 -30.29 -28.53 31.36
N LEU A 19 -31.47 -28.15 30.95
CA LEU A 19 -32.44 -27.49 31.83
C LEU A 19 -33.11 -28.51 32.74
N PRO A 20 -33.37 -28.14 34.02
CA PRO A 20 -34.07 -29.03 34.94
C PRO A 20 -35.48 -29.31 34.44
N LEU A 21 -35.93 -30.54 34.63
CA LEU A 21 -37.31 -30.94 34.26
C LEU A 21 -38.31 -30.20 35.15
N ALA A 22 -39.40 -29.72 34.56
CA ALA A 22 -40.45 -29.02 35.28
C ALA A 22 -41.12 -29.94 36.28
N PRO A 23 -41.21 -29.54 37.57
CA PRO A 23 -41.94 -30.36 38.56
C PRO A 23 -43.45 -30.29 38.33
N VAL A 24 -44.15 -31.27 38.83
CA VAL A 24 -45.64 -31.34 38.74
C VAL A 24 -46.29 -30.20 39.55
N GLN A 25 -45.60 -29.73 40.58
CA GLN A 25 -46.00 -28.57 41.38
C GLN A 25 -44.87 -27.53 41.37
N TYR A 26 -45.23 -26.25 41.36
CA TYR A 26 -44.27 -25.16 41.45
C TYR A 26 -43.47 -25.21 42.74
N THR A 27 -42.16 -25.18 42.62
CA THR A 27 -41.26 -25.05 43.78
C THR A 27 -40.26 -23.91 43.51
N PRO A 28 -39.98 -23.06 44.54
CA PRO A 28 -38.98 -21.99 44.41
C PRO A 28 -37.59 -22.54 43.98
N GLN A 29 -37.21 -23.73 44.49
CA GLN A 29 -35.95 -24.38 44.18
C GLN A 29 -35.77 -24.67 42.69
N TYR A 30 -36.85 -25.03 41.97
CA TYR A 30 -36.81 -25.24 40.54
C TYR A 30 -36.46 -23.95 39.76
N ILE A 31 -37.11 -22.85 40.16
CA ILE A 31 -36.81 -21.54 39.51
C ILE A 31 -35.38 -21.07 39.81
N ASP A 32 -34.89 -21.28 41.04
CA ASP A 32 -33.51 -20.94 41.39
C ASP A 32 -32.50 -21.77 40.59
N GLN A 33 -32.74 -23.07 40.42
CA GLN A 33 -31.90 -23.95 39.58
C GLN A 33 -31.94 -23.52 38.12
N LEU A 34 -33.11 -23.25 37.56
CA LEU A 34 -33.28 -22.80 36.19
C LEU A 34 -32.52 -21.48 35.96
N ASN A 35 -32.72 -20.50 36.84
CA ASN A 35 -32.04 -19.22 36.77
C ASN A 35 -30.51 -19.35 36.84
N ASN A 36 -30.02 -20.23 37.74
CA ASN A 36 -28.58 -20.47 37.86
C ASN A 36 -28.00 -21.11 36.60
N VAL A 37 -28.66 -22.11 36.00
CA VAL A 37 -28.21 -22.76 34.76
C VAL A 37 -28.20 -21.77 33.60
N LEU A 38 -29.26 -20.98 33.43
CA LEU A 38 -29.35 -19.95 32.41
C LEU A 38 -28.28 -18.86 32.59
N ARG A 39 -28.10 -18.37 33.81
CA ARG A 39 -27.05 -17.36 34.11
C ARG A 39 -25.66 -17.86 33.78
N LEU A 40 -25.32 -19.10 34.15
CA LEU A 40 -24.04 -19.70 33.82
C LEU A 40 -23.85 -19.87 32.33
N TYR A 41 -24.89 -20.25 31.59
CA TYR A 41 -24.87 -20.37 30.16
C TYR A 41 -24.61 -19.00 29.49
N PHE A 42 -25.36 -17.95 29.83
CA PHE A 42 -25.19 -16.62 29.30
C PHE A 42 -23.84 -16.03 29.65
N ASN A 43 -23.34 -16.22 30.88
CA ASN A 43 -21.99 -15.75 31.24
C ASN A 43 -20.88 -16.42 30.37
N ARG A 44 -21.03 -17.73 30.05
CA ARG A 44 -20.11 -18.41 29.14
C ARG A 44 -20.23 -17.90 27.70
N LEU A 45 -21.45 -17.67 27.25
CA LEU A 45 -21.70 -17.10 25.92
C LEU A 45 -21.08 -15.70 25.79
N ASP A 46 -21.29 -14.85 26.79
CA ASP A 46 -20.69 -13.51 26.83
C ASP A 46 -19.16 -13.55 26.85
N ALA A 47 -18.57 -14.50 27.61
CA ALA A 47 -17.11 -14.68 27.61
C ALA A 47 -16.58 -15.08 26.24
N ILE A 48 -17.26 -15.98 25.51
CA ILE A 48 -16.88 -16.41 24.16
C ILE A 48 -17.08 -15.28 23.14
N LEU A 49 -18.19 -14.55 23.23
CA LEU A 49 -18.42 -13.37 22.40
C LEU A 49 -17.37 -12.28 22.63
N ALA A 50 -16.93 -12.11 23.90
CA ALA A 50 -15.84 -11.20 24.23
C ALA A 50 -14.49 -11.65 23.61
N GLN A 51 -14.19 -12.96 23.62
CA GLN A 51 -13.00 -13.51 22.96
C GLN A 51 -13.08 -13.36 21.42
N LEU A 52 -14.25 -13.60 20.84
CA LEU A 52 -14.49 -13.37 19.42
C LEU A 52 -14.25 -11.89 19.06
N LYS A 53 -14.69 -10.98 19.93
CA LYS A 53 -14.50 -9.54 19.77
C LYS A 53 -13.01 -9.15 19.72
N VAL A 54 -12.17 -9.79 20.53
CA VAL A 54 -10.71 -9.56 20.56
C VAL A 54 -10.02 -10.18 19.35
N GLY A 55 -10.47 -11.36 18.88
CA GLY A 55 -9.84 -12.11 17.79
C GLY A 55 -10.18 -11.62 16.38
N VAL A 56 -11.28 -10.91 16.20
CA VAL A 56 -11.82 -10.56 14.86
C VAL A 56 -11.86 -9.05 14.60
N GLY A 57 -11.32 -8.22 15.49
CA GLY A 57 -11.38 -6.77 15.41
C GLY A 57 -12.51 -6.16 16.22
N ASP A 58 -12.69 -4.86 16.09
CA ASP A 58 -13.62 -4.09 16.90
C ASP A 58 -15.09 -4.37 16.50
N ILE A 59 -15.86 -5.00 17.38
CA ILE A 59 -17.31 -5.16 17.23
C ILE A 59 -17.96 -3.99 17.98
N ASP A 60 -18.29 -2.91 17.28
CA ASP A 60 -18.89 -1.69 17.87
C ASP A 60 -20.42 -1.65 17.76
N GLY A 61 -21.07 -2.80 17.58
CA GLY A 61 -22.53 -2.91 17.36
C GLY A 61 -22.96 -2.69 15.90
N SER A 62 -22.06 -2.30 14.99
CA SER A 62 -22.32 -2.13 13.55
C SER A 62 -21.82 -3.32 12.69
N GLY A 63 -21.40 -4.41 13.34
CA GLY A 63 -20.84 -5.62 12.71
C GLY A 63 -19.33 -5.74 12.89
N ILE A 64 -18.77 -6.86 12.42
CA ILE A 64 -17.32 -7.12 12.44
C ILE A 64 -16.66 -6.19 11.43
N ARG A 65 -15.81 -5.28 11.91
CA ARG A 65 -15.02 -4.39 11.03
C ARG A 65 -13.58 -4.83 11.04
N PHE A 66 -13.10 -5.22 9.87
CA PHE A 66 -11.67 -5.49 9.65
C PHE A 66 -10.95 -4.19 9.32
N SER A 67 -9.74 -4.01 9.89
CA SER A 67 -8.85 -2.93 9.47
C SER A 67 -8.22 -3.29 8.14
N TYR A 68 -8.36 -2.43 7.15
CA TYR A 68 -7.76 -2.59 5.83
C TYR A 68 -7.51 -1.25 5.16
N GLY A 69 -6.60 -1.23 4.21
CA GLY A 69 -6.38 -0.11 3.33
C GLY A 69 -5.79 -0.57 2.00
N ALA A 70 -6.20 0.10 0.93
CA ALA A 70 -5.62 -0.02 -0.39
C ALA A 70 -5.19 1.36 -0.87
N PHE A 71 -3.98 1.44 -1.38
CA PHE A 71 -3.31 2.68 -1.74
C PHE A 71 -2.60 2.50 -3.07
N SER A 72 -2.57 3.56 -3.86
CA SER A 72 -1.91 3.55 -5.15
C SER A 72 -1.15 4.83 -5.44
N ASP A 73 -0.26 4.79 -6.42
CA ASP A 73 0.45 5.95 -6.94
C ASP A 73 0.17 6.13 -8.43
N LEU A 74 -0.63 7.14 -8.74
CA LEU A 74 -1.01 7.43 -10.12
C LEU A 74 -1.13 8.93 -10.35
N ALA A 75 -0.31 9.47 -11.27
CA ALA A 75 -0.49 10.81 -11.78
C ALA A 75 -0.02 10.86 -13.24
N TYR A 76 -0.91 11.28 -14.12
CA TYR A 76 -0.62 11.51 -15.53
C TYR A 76 -1.44 12.68 -16.07
N THR A 77 -0.91 13.30 -17.10
CA THR A 77 -1.54 14.41 -17.81
C THR A 77 -1.03 14.45 -19.27
N THR A 78 -1.30 15.50 -19.98
CA THR A 78 -0.77 15.74 -21.33
C THR A 78 -0.24 17.16 -21.47
N LEU A 79 0.71 17.36 -22.35
CA LEU A 79 1.20 18.69 -22.69
C LEU A 79 0.08 19.56 -23.29
N ASN A 80 -0.07 20.78 -22.75
CA ASN A 80 -0.95 21.80 -23.28
C ASN A 80 -0.09 22.88 -24.00
N GLY A 81 0.22 22.61 -25.25
CA GLY A 81 1.18 23.35 -26.04
C GLY A 81 2.50 22.58 -26.23
N GLY A 82 3.10 22.67 -27.43
CA GLY A 82 4.42 22.09 -27.68
C GLY A 82 5.52 22.83 -26.91
N ILE A 83 6.58 22.13 -26.55
CA ILE A 83 7.73 22.69 -25.84
C ILE A 83 9.02 22.43 -26.63
N ASN A 84 9.95 23.38 -26.60
CA ASN A 84 11.31 23.16 -27.09
C ASN A 84 12.18 22.52 -26.00
N ASN A 85 13.45 22.28 -26.32
CA ASN A 85 14.39 21.62 -25.42
C ASN A 85 14.96 22.52 -24.29
N SER A 86 14.55 23.80 -24.21
CA SER A 86 15.14 24.76 -23.26
C SER A 86 14.14 25.36 -22.26
N VAL A 87 12.82 25.10 -22.42
CA VAL A 87 11.82 25.65 -21.49
C VAL A 87 11.97 25.06 -20.10
N THR A 88 11.85 25.94 -19.10
CA THR A 88 11.93 25.59 -17.68
C THR A 88 10.56 25.68 -16.95
N THR A 89 9.50 26.06 -17.69
CA THR A 89 8.11 26.02 -17.23
C THR A 89 7.30 25.25 -18.25
N ILE A 90 6.69 24.15 -17.85
CA ILE A 90 5.99 23.23 -18.75
C ILE A 90 4.50 23.31 -18.48
N THR A 91 3.71 23.71 -19.48
CA THR A 91 2.27 23.80 -19.40
C THR A 91 1.62 22.46 -19.75
N VAL A 92 0.71 22.02 -18.88
CA VAL A 92 -0.04 20.76 -19.00
C VAL A 92 -1.52 20.99 -18.78
N VAL A 93 -2.34 19.99 -19.08
CA VAL A 93 -3.80 20.09 -18.87
C VAL A 93 -4.14 20.18 -17.38
N SER A 94 -3.46 19.43 -16.52
CA SER A 94 -3.64 19.46 -15.07
C SER A 94 -2.42 18.89 -14.36
N THR A 95 -2.09 19.44 -13.19
CA THR A 95 -1.06 18.89 -12.29
C THR A 95 -1.66 18.14 -11.08
N THR A 96 -2.96 17.85 -11.11
CA THR A 96 -3.64 17.11 -10.04
C THR A 96 -3.00 15.72 -9.86
N GLY A 97 -2.71 15.35 -8.61
CA GLY A 97 -2.03 14.09 -8.27
C GLY A 97 -0.50 14.15 -8.30
N PHE A 98 0.09 15.18 -8.91
CA PHE A 98 1.53 15.39 -8.86
C PHE A 98 1.94 16.11 -7.56
N PRO A 99 3.07 15.74 -6.94
CA PRO A 99 3.61 16.46 -5.79
C PRO A 99 4.07 17.88 -6.20
N THR A 100 4.29 18.74 -5.21
CA THR A 100 4.77 20.11 -5.46
C THR A 100 6.16 20.17 -6.08
N ALA A 101 6.99 19.18 -5.86
CA ALA A 101 8.28 18.98 -6.51
C ALA A 101 8.45 17.49 -6.78
N GLY A 102 9.14 17.13 -7.88
CA GLY A 102 9.28 15.73 -8.24
C GLY A 102 9.87 15.52 -9.62
N GLN A 103 9.51 14.40 -10.22
CA GLN A 103 10.01 13.99 -11.52
C GLN A 103 8.86 13.57 -12.43
N ILE A 104 8.95 13.95 -13.68
CA ILE A 104 8.02 13.54 -14.74
C ILE A 104 8.79 12.96 -15.91
N ARG A 105 8.10 12.13 -16.69
CA ARG A 105 8.56 11.62 -17.96
C ARG A 105 7.67 12.12 -19.08
N ILE A 106 8.31 12.57 -20.16
CA ILE A 106 7.66 12.93 -21.42
C ILE A 106 8.40 12.15 -22.53
N GLU A 107 7.72 11.17 -23.12
CA GLU A 107 8.36 10.20 -24.05
C GLU A 107 9.58 9.53 -23.37
N SER A 108 10.80 9.77 -23.87
CA SER A 108 12.05 9.25 -23.30
C SER A 108 12.77 10.26 -22.36
N GLU A 109 12.28 11.49 -22.24
CA GLU A 109 12.92 12.52 -21.43
C GLU A 109 12.43 12.49 -19.99
N VAL A 110 13.35 12.45 -19.03
CA VAL A 110 13.10 12.68 -17.62
C VAL A 110 13.34 14.14 -17.27
N ILE A 111 12.42 14.75 -16.58
CA ILE A 111 12.45 16.15 -16.19
C ILE A 111 12.21 16.26 -14.68
N ILE A 112 13.10 16.94 -13.97
CA ILE A 112 12.94 17.26 -12.55
C ILE A 112 12.30 18.64 -12.48
N TYR A 113 11.26 18.80 -11.64
CA TYR A 113 10.62 20.09 -11.40
C TYR A 113 10.63 20.42 -9.89
N THR A 114 10.65 21.71 -9.55
CA THR A 114 10.73 22.21 -8.17
C THR A 114 9.47 22.92 -7.70
N GLY A 115 8.48 23.11 -8.57
CA GLY A 115 7.19 23.74 -8.22
C GLY A 115 6.09 23.34 -9.18
N THR A 116 4.83 23.46 -8.72
CA THR A 116 3.63 23.26 -9.52
C THR A 116 2.64 24.40 -9.33
N THR A 117 1.90 24.70 -10.41
CA THR A 117 0.62 25.42 -10.35
C THR A 117 -0.48 24.45 -10.82
N PRO A 118 -1.77 24.80 -10.85
CA PRO A 118 -2.81 23.88 -11.33
C PRO A 118 -2.58 23.33 -12.75
N THR A 119 -1.80 24.01 -13.58
CA THR A 119 -1.58 23.67 -14.99
C THR A 119 -0.12 23.77 -15.45
N THR A 120 0.84 23.99 -14.55
CA THR A 120 2.25 24.09 -14.95
C THR A 120 3.18 23.39 -13.96
N PHE A 121 4.25 22.79 -14.50
CA PHE A 121 5.45 22.47 -13.74
C PHE A 121 6.46 23.60 -13.90
N THR A 122 7.07 24.04 -12.80
CA THR A 122 7.99 25.17 -12.75
C THR A 122 9.36 24.75 -12.23
N GLY A 123 10.41 25.52 -12.57
CA GLY A 123 11.78 25.19 -12.18
C GLY A 123 12.26 23.86 -12.75
N CYS A 124 11.89 23.60 -14.02
CA CYS A 124 12.16 22.34 -14.68
C CYS A 124 13.64 22.24 -15.10
N THR A 125 14.30 21.16 -14.67
CA THR A 125 15.60 20.72 -15.17
C THR A 125 15.37 19.67 -16.23
N ARG A 126 15.69 19.99 -17.49
CA ARG A 126 15.50 19.15 -18.67
C ARG A 126 16.61 18.12 -18.80
N GLY A 127 16.32 16.99 -19.45
CA GLY A 127 17.32 15.95 -19.72
C GLY A 127 17.93 15.34 -18.47
N ALA A 128 17.16 15.21 -17.40
CA ALA A 128 17.62 14.65 -16.15
C ALA A 128 17.85 13.13 -16.23
N ARG A 129 18.57 12.57 -15.27
CA ARG A 129 18.83 11.12 -15.16
C ARG A 129 19.48 10.51 -16.42
N GLY A 130 20.29 11.28 -17.11
CA GLY A 130 20.98 10.83 -18.32
C GLY A 130 20.09 10.74 -19.57
N SER A 131 18.85 11.23 -19.52
CA SER A 131 17.99 11.37 -20.69
C SER A 131 18.40 12.58 -21.55
N ALA A 132 18.00 12.59 -22.82
CA ALA A 132 18.23 13.73 -23.68
C ALA A 132 17.12 14.77 -23.54
N ASN A 133 17.47 16.06 -23.52
CA ASN A 133 16.50 17.15 -23.59
C ASN A 133 16.10 17.40 -25.05
N VAL A 134 14.85 17.12 -25.37
CA VAL A 134 14.31 17.24 -26.72
C VAL A 134 13.04 18.11 -26.76
N ALA A 135 12.61 18.50 -27.94
CA ALA A 135 11.33 19.15 -28.16
C ALA A 135 10.20 18.11 -28.09
N HIS A 136 9.06 18.49 -27.51
CA HIS A 136 7.87 17.63 -27.44
C HIS A 136 6.65 18.34 -28.03
N SER A 137 5.79 17.57 -28.69
CA SER A 137 4.58 18.08 -29.30
C SER A 137 3.44 18.26 -28.29
N THR A 138 2.47 19.11 -28.59
CA THR A 138 1.23 19.22 -27.79
C THR A 138 0.49 17.88 -27.74
N GLY A 139 -0.15 17.58 -26.61
CA GLY A 139 -0.94 16.37 -26.39
C GLY A 139 -0.12 15.13 -26.03
N VAL A 140 1.21 15.19 -26.02
CA VAL A 140 2.06 14.10 -25.57
C VAL A 140 1.83 13.84 -24.08
N ALA A 141 1.82 12.56 -23.71
CA ALA A 141 1.62 12.14 -22.31
C ALA A 141 2.77 12.61 -21.40
N VAL A 142 2.38 13.05 -20.22
CA VAL A 142 3.27 13.43 -19.13
C VAL A 142 2.91 12.55 -17.93
N THR A 143 3.84 11.75 -17.46
CA THR A 143 3.62 10.79 -16.37
C THR A 143 4.54 11.08 -15.19
N LYS A 144 4.04 10.85 -13.98
CA LYS A 144 4.86 10.89 -12.77
C LYS A 144 5.76 9.68 -12.73
N ILE A 145 7.01 9.89 -12.30
CA ILE A 145 7.97 8.83 -12.04
C ILE A 145 8.61 9.01 -10.67
N GLN A 146 9.12 7.91 -10.12
CA GLN A 146 10.01 7.91 -8.97
C GLN A 146 11.36 7.34 -9.40
N SER A 147 12.42 8.12 -9.26
CA SER A 147 13.78 7.72 -9.62
C SER A 147 14.74 8.21 -8.53
N PRO A 148 15.26 7.30 -7.67
CA PRO A 148 16.28 7.66 -6.70
C PRO A 148 17.62 7.94 -7.38
N VAL A 149 18.49 8.63 -6.68
CA VAL A 149 19.92 8.63 -7.04
C VAL A 149 20.46 7.21 -6.87
N ALA A 150 21.34 6.78 -7.77
CA ALA A 150 21.93 5.45 -7.72
C ALA A 150 22.50 5.13 -6.33
N ASN A 151 22.23 3.92 -5.83
CA ASN A 151 22.63 3.42 -4.51
C ASN A 151 22.11 4.24 -3.32
N THR A 152 21.04 5.01 -3.51
CA THR A 152 20.37 5.75 -2.45
C THR A 152 19.02 5.12 -2.13
N ALA A 153 18.78 4.85 -0.85
CA ALA A 153 17.53 4.28 -0.37
C ALA A 153 16.45 5.37 -0.24
N VAL A 154 15.27 5.10 -0.78
CA VAL A 154 14.09 5.97 -0.66
C VAL A 154 12.83 5.14 -0.42
N PRO A 155 11.78 5.69 0.23
CA PRO A 155 10.50 5.00 0.31
C PRO A 155 9.75 5.07 -1.03
N MET A 156 8.88 4.10 -1.29
CA MET A 156 7.90 4.19 -2.37
C MET A 156 6.78 5.17 -1.98
N TYR A 157 6.48 6.11 -2.86
CA TYR A 157 5.44 7.12 -2.64
C TYR A 157 4.11 6.63 -3.22
N MET A 158 3.03 6.91 -2.51
CA MET A 158 1.66 6.72 -2.95
C MET A 158 0.90 8.03 -2.79
N ASN A 159 -0.01 8.34 -3.69
CA ASN A 159 -0.76 9.61 -3.68
C ASN A 159 -2.27 9.44 -3.52
N THR A 160 -2.76 8.21 -3.53
CA THR A 160 -4.18 7.88 -3.53
C THR A 160 -4.50 6.87 -2.45
N THR A 161 -5.56 7.14 -1.69
CA THR A 161 -6.24 6.12 -0.88
C THR A 161 -7.44 5.63 -1.68
N ASP A 162 -7.37 4.42 -2.20
CA ASP A 162 -8.44 3.84 -3.02
C ASP A 162 -9.65 3.49 -2.15
N PHE A 163 -9.40 2.83 -1.02
CA PHE A 163 -10.35 2.62 0.06
C PHE A 163 -9.61 2.25 1.35
N SER A 164 -10.20 2.58 2.50
CA SER A 164 -9.59 2.24 3.78
C SER A 164 -10.60 2.19 4.92
N ASN A 165 -10.28 1.40 5.93
CA ASN A 165 -10.94 1.38 7.22
C ASN A 165 -9.89 1.10 8.31
N SER A 166 -9.65 2.07 9.21
CA SER A 166 -8.66 1.95 10.31
C SER A 166 -7.22 1.69 9.86
N VAL A 167 -6.91 1.87 8.57
CA VAL A 167 -5.56 1.97 8.01
C VAL A 167 -5.49 3.25 7.20
N THR A 168 -4.47 4.06 7.42
CA THR A 168 -4.34 5.37 6.75
C THR A 168 -2.98 5.51 6.08
N LEU A 169 -2.94 6.21 4.96
CA LEU A 169 -1.70 6.65 4.32
C LEU A 169 -1.27 7.99 4.93
N VAL A 170 -0.14 8.01 5.61
CA VAL A 170 0.44 9.21 6.22
C VAL A 170 1.74 9.57 5.49
N ASP A 171 1.99 10.85 5.27
CA ASP A 171 3.19 11.38 4.58
C ASP A 171 3.47 10.71 3.22
N THR A 172 2.42 10.22 2.56
CA THR A 172 2.50 9.54 1.24
C THR A 172 3.29 8.24 1.19
N THR A 173 3.87 7.77 2.30
CA THR A 173 4.74 6.57 2.34
C THR A 173 4.36 5.59 3.45
N LYS A 174 3.70 6.07 4.53
CA LYS A 174 3.47 5.33 5.76
C LYS A 174 2.08 4.71 5.77
N LEU A 175 2.01 3.40 5.65
CA LEU A 175 0.77 2.63 5.84
C LEU A 175 0.57 2.43 7.34
N THR A 176 -0.26 3.27 7.95
CA THR A 176 -0.42 3.37 9.42
C THR A 176 -1.64 2.62 9.89
N ALA A 177 -1.46 1.68 10.82
CA ALA A 177 -2.53 0.90 11.42
C ALA A 177 -3.09 1.61 12.67
N ALA A 178 -4.40 1.88 12.71
CA ALA A 178 -5.05 2.44 13.90
C ALA A 178 -5.23 1.43 15.04
N LYS A 179 -5.19 0.12 14.72
CA LYS A 179 -5.39 -0.98 15.68
C LYS A 179 -4.15 -1.86 15.72
N ALA A 180 -3.83 -2.41 16.90
CA ALA A 180 -2.78 -3.40 17.03
C ALA A 180 -3.20 -4.73 16.39
N GLY A 181 -2.27 -5.41 15.71
CA GLY A 181 -2.57 -6.69 15.05
C GLY A 181 -1.45 -7.23 14.20
N LEU A 182 -1.65 -8.45 13.73
CA LEU A 182 -0.93 -9.03 12.62
C LEU A 182 -1.62 -8.59 11.33
N TYR A 183 -0.86 -7.99 10.43
CA TYR A 183 -1.36 -7.49 9.15
C TYR A 183 -0.70 -8.21 7.98
N ASN A 184 -1.45 -8.45 6.93
CA ASN A 184 -0.95 -8.86 5.63
C ASN A 184 -0.69 -7.62 4.78
N LEU A 185 0.57 -7.40 4.41
CA LEU A 185 1.00 -6.39 3.45
C LEU A 185 1.20 -7.07 2.09
N GLN A 186 0.47 -6.64 1.07
CA GLN A 186 0.72 -7.00 -0.32
C GLN A 186 1.03 -5.73 -1.09
N TRP A 187 2.02 -5.79 -1.96
CA TRP A 187 2.35 -4.65 -2.81
C TRP A 187 2.88 -5.11 -4.17
N SER A 188 2.76 -4.23 -5.15
CA SER A 188 3.44 -4.36 -6.44
C SER A 188 3.91 -3.00 -6.94
N GLY A 189 5.06 -2.99 -7.61
CA GLY A 189 5.65 -1.82 -8.27
C GLY A 189 5.91 -2.08 -9.74
N GLN A 190 5.62 -1.06 -10.58
CA GLN A 190 5.85 -1.08 -12.01
C GLN A 190 7.21 -0.44 -12.31
N PHE A 191 8.24 -1.26 -12.50
CA PHE A 191 9.61 -0.80 -12.77
C PHE A 191 9.88 -0.72 -14.27
N ASN A 192 10.62 0.32 -14.64
CA ASN A 192 11.10 0.59 -15.99
C ASN A 192 12.61 0.79 -15.97
N ASN A 193 13.33 0.17 -16.89
CA ASN A 193 14.75 0.38 -17.13
C ASN A 193 14.97 0.94 -18.54
N SER A 194 15.34 2.20 -18.64
CA SER A 194 15.62 2.88 -19.92
C SER A 194 17.10 2.77 -20.35
N ASP A 195 17.93 2.06 -19.58
CA ASP A 195 19.33 1.82 -19.94
C ASP A 195 19.50 0.58 -20.82
N THR A 196 20.59 0.55 -21.58
CA THR A 196 20.98 -0.59 -22.42
C THR A 196 21.67 -1.71 -21.64
N THR A 197 21.85 -1.55 -20.32
CA THR A 197 22.37 -2.55 -19.40
C THR A 197 21.32 -2.90 -18.34
N GLU A 198 21.41 -4.14 -17.86
CA GLU A 198 20.59 -4.62 -16.75
C GLU A 198 21.05 -3.98 -15.45
N HIS A 199 20.10 -3.65 -14.57
CA HIS A 199 20.38 -3.01 -13.28
C HIS A 199 19.64 -3.70 -12.14
N ASP A 200 20.30 -3.74 -10.97
CA ASP A 200 19.72 -4.32 -9.76
C ASP A 200 18.80 -3.35 -9.04
N LEU A 201 17.68 -3.90 -8.62
CA LEU A 201 16.69 -3.34 -7.74
C LEU A 201 16.76 -4.05 -6.40
N SER A 202 16.84 -3.32 -5.30
CA SER A 202 16.66 -3.83 -3.94
C SER A 202 15.39 -3.24 -3.36
N VAL A 203 14.55 -4.08 -2.73
CA VAL A 203 13.34 -3.63 -2.02
C VAL A 203 13.28 -4.29 -0.66
N TRP A 204 12.90 -3.55 0.38
CA TRP A 204 12.74 -4.06 1.75
C TRP A 204 11.66 -3.30 2.51
N LEU A 205 11.33 -3.78 3.69
CA LEU A 205 10.36 -3.16 4.57
C LEU A 205 11.04 -2.37 5.69
N ARG A 206 10.39 -1.29 6.11
CA ARG A 206 10.74 -0.51 7.28
C ARG A 206 9.51 -0.32 8.17
N ILE A 207 9.62 -0.62 9.46
CA ILE A 207 8.56 -0.43 10.44
C ILE A 207 9.00 0.66 11.42
N ASN A 208 8.22 1.73 11.56
CA ASN A 208 8.52 2.89 12.41
C ASN A 208 9.94 3.44 12.21
N GLY A 209 10.39 3.51 10.96
CA GLY A 209 11.71 4.02 10.61
C GLY A 209 12.87 3.03 10.80
N VAL A 210 12.60 1.77 11.20
CA VAL A 210 13.62 0.73 11.40
C VAL A 210 13.50 -0.34 10.32
N ASP A 211 14.62 -0.67 9.67
CA ASP A 211 14.67 -1.70 8.66
C ASP A 211 14.32 -3.09 9.26
N VAL A 212 13.45 -3.82 8.57
CA VAL A 212 13.05 -5.17 8.98
C VAL A 212 14.08 -6.18 8.50
N PRO A 213 14.79 -6.89 9.39
CA PRO A 213 15.76 -7.90 8.99
C PRO A 213 15.14 -9.00 8.12
N ALA A 214 15.87 -9.47 7.11
CA ALA A 214 15.46 -10.51 6.17
C ALA A 214 14.23 -10.16 5.30
N SER A 215 13.85 -8.89 5.18
CA SER A 215 12.80 -8.43 4.28
C SER A 215 13.32 -7.97 2.91
N THR A 216 14.64 -7.92 2.70
CA THR A 216 15.22 -7.45 1.44
C THR A 216 15.12 -8.50 0.35
N GLY A 217 14.59 -8.12 -0.80
CA GLY A 217 14.65 -8.86 -2.05
C GLY A 217 15.49 -8.12 -3.08
N PHE A 218 16.20 -8.88 -3.93
CA PHE A 218 16.97 -8.39 -5.07
C PHE A 218 16.35 -8.87 -6.36
N VAL A 219 16.27 -7.97 -7.34
CA VAL A 219 15.75 -8.29 -8.66
C VAL A 219 16.57 -7.54 -9.71
N ALA A 220 17.01 -8.24 -10.74
CA ALA A 220 17.61 -7.63 -11.91
C ALA A 220 16.50 -7.21 -12.90
N VAL A 221 16.48 -5.94 -13.30
CA VAL A 221 15.52 -5.40 -14.26
C VAL A 221 16.19 -5.37 -15.64
N VAL A 222 15.62 -6.08 -16.60
CA VAL A 222 16.14 -6.23 -17.94
C VAL A 222 16.42 -4.89 -18.61
N SER A 223 17.45 -4.85 -19.48
CA SER A 223 17.84 -3.66 -20.23
C SER A 223 16.81 -3.26 -21.28
N SER A 224 16.83 -2.00 -21.71
CA SER A 224 16.16 -1.57 -22.93
C SER A 224 16.75 -2.26 -24.16
N HIS A 225 15.90 -2.60 -25.12
CA HIS A 225 16.32 -3.22 -26.37
C HIS A 225 15.52 -2.69 -27.56
N GLY A 226 16.20 -2.31 -28.63
CA GLY A 226 15.54 -1.83 -29.84
C GLY A 226 14.70 -0.56 -29.66
N GLY A 227 15.03 0.29 -28.67
CA GLY A 227 14.27 1.50 -28.33
C GLY A 227 13.04 1.24 -27.46
N ILE A 228 12.88 0.02 -26.95
CA ILE A 228 11.83 -0.35 -26.01
C ILE A 228 12.49 -0.53 -24.64
N ASP A 229 11.98 0.16 -23.64
CA ASP A 229 12.47 0.04 -22.27
C ASP A 229 12.19 -1.35 -21.67
N GLY A 230 13.04 -1.77 -20.76
CA GLY A 230 12.80 -2.98 -19.96
C GLY A 230 11.71 -2.74 -18.93
N HIS A 231 10.70 -3.62 -18.85
CA HIS A 231 9.62 -3.51 -17.88
C HIS A 231 9.57 -4.73 -16.97
N LEU A 232 9.33 -4.49 -15.68
CA LEU A 232 9.15 -5.55 -14.70
C LEU A 232 8.14 -5.14 -13.63
N ILE A 233 7.19 -6.02 -13.34
CA ILE A 233 6.33 -5.89 -12.15
C ILE A 233 6.97 -6.72 -11.04
N VAL A 234 7.30 -6.06 -9.94
CA VAL A 234 7.82 -6.70 -8.72
C VAL A 234 6.78 -6.57 -7.64
N GLY A 235 6.54 -7.65 -6.91
CA GLY A 235 5.58 -7.63 -5.80
C GLY A 235 5.85 -8.74 -4.81
N TRP A 236 5.53 -8.48 -3.55
CA TRP A 236 5.65 -9.40 -2.44
C TRP A 236 4.45 -9.35 -1.51
N ASN A 237 4.36 -10.40 -0.71
CA ASN A 237 3.42 -10.55 0.38
C ASN A 237 4.19 -10.79 1.68
N TYR A 238 3.90 -9.98 2.71
CA TYR A 238 4.48 -10.10 4.04
C TYR A 238 3.42 -10.07 5.13
N TYR A 239 3.67 -10.79 6.21
CA TYR A 239 2.98 -10.58 7.46
C TYR A 239 3.82 -9.65 8.34
N VAL A 240 3.21 -8.56 8.80
CA VAL A 240 3.85 -7.56 9.67
C VAL A 240 3.06 -7.38 10.95
N GLN A 241 3.76 -7.33 12.08
CA GLN A 241 3.16 -7.07 13.36
C GLN A 241 3.22 -5.56 13.64
N LEU A 242 2.07 -4.93 13.86
CA LEU A 242 1.95 -3.50 14.12
C LEU A 242 1.16 -3.27 15.41
N ASN A 243 1.65 -2.41 16.29
CA ASN A 243 0.87 -1.83 17.36
C ASN A 243 0.00 -0.68 16.84
N ALA A 244 -0.99 -0.24 17.62
CA ALA A 244 -1.81 0.90 17.27
C ALA A 244 -0.94 2.15 17.04
N GLY A 245 -1.16 2.84 15.92
CA GLY A 245 -0.39 4.00 15.48
C GLY A 245 0.96 3.70 14.84
N GLN A 246 1.37 2.44 14.77
CA GLN A 246 2.57 2.05 14.03
C GLN A 246 2.31 1.97 12.52
N TYR A 247 3.38 2.10 11.74
CA TYR A 247 3.32 2.08 10.29
C TYR A 247 4.39 1.18 9.66
N VAL A 248 4.10 0.73 8.46
CA VAL A 248 5.05 0.06 7.58
C VAL A 248 5.26 0.90 6.32
N GLU A 249 6.49 0.94 5.83
CA GLU A 249 6.91 1.55 4.57
C GLU A 249 7.60 0.52 3.69
N ILE A 250 7.49 0.70 2.37
CA ILE A 250 8.21 -0.08 1.37
C ILE A 250 9.36 0.78 0.89
N TRP A 251 10.59 0.37 1.15
CA TRP A 251 11.81 1.08 0.76
C TRP A 251 12.48 0.38 -0.40
N TRP A 252 13.16 1.15 -1.23
CA TRP A 252 13.87 0.63 -2.38
C TRP A 252 15.10 1.43 -2.75
N SER A 253 16.00 0.81 -3.50
CA SER A 253 17.16 1.43 -4.11
C SER A 253 17.48 0.74 -5.43
N THR A 254 18.21 1.42 -6.29
CA THR A 254 18.67 0.89 -7.56
C THR A 254 20.15 1.20 -7.77
N THR A 255 20.83 0.39 -8.56
CA THR A 255 22.23 0.64 -8.95
C THR A 255 22.39 1.72 -10.03
N ASN A 256 21.29 2.12 -10.70
CA ASN A 256 21.32 3.13 -11.75
C ASN A 256 20.04 3.99 -11.77
N GLU A 257 20.20 5.30 -11.99
CA GLU A 257 19.11 6.29 -12.01
C GLU A 257 18.13 6.14 -13.17
N LYS A 258 18.48 5.38 -14.22
CA LYS A 258 17.61 5.08 -15.36
C LYS A 258 16.61 3.95 -15.05
N LEU A 259 16.74 3.31 -13.89
CA LEU A 259 15.73 2.40 -13.35
C LEU A 259 14.76 3.21 -12.52
N THR A 260 13.50 3.23 -12.92
CA THR A 260 12.46 4.09 -12.37
C THR A 260 11.21 3.29 -11.99
N LEU A 261 10.43 3.79 -11.04
CA LEU A 261 9.06 3.40 -10.77
C LEU A 261 8.15 4.33 -11.57
N GLU A 262 7.26 3.78 -12.43
CA GLU A 262 6.48 4.57 -13.38
C GLU A 262 4.99 4.25 -13.38
N CYS A 263 4.17 5.30 -13.47
CA CYS A 263 2.77 5.17 -13.81
C CYS A 263 2.55 5.46 -15.30
N TYR A 264 1.48 4.93 -15.86
CA TYR A 264 1.13 5.15 -17.26
C TYR A 264 -0.33 5.60 -17.38
N GLY A 265 -0.58 6.53 -18.29
CA GLY A 265 -1.93 6.89 -18.70
C GLY A 265 -2.65 5.73 -19.43
N PRO A 266 -3.95 5.87 -19.72
CA PRO A 266 -4.70 4.91 -20.51
C PRO A 266 -4.13 4.82 -21.93
N SER A 267 -4.29 3.66 -22.56
CA SER A 267 -3.84 3.41 -23.95
C SER A 267 -5.00 3.01 -24.83
N THR A 268 -4.90 3.30 -26.13
CA THR A 268 -5.87 2.90 -27.14
C THR A 268 -5.39 1.77 -28.06
N GLY A 269 -4.12 1.42 -28.00
CA GLY A 269 -3.55 0.35 -28.81
C GLY A 269 -2.60 -0.58 -28.02
N PRO A 270 -3.06 -1.60 -27.32
CA PRO A 270 -4.44 -2.01 -27.06
C PRO A 270 -5.16 -1.07 -26.09
N THR A 271 -6.49 -1.08 -26.11
CA THR A 271 -7.28 -0.34 -25.13
C THR A 271 -7.03 -0.92 -23.74
N ARG A 272 -6.47 -0.13 -22.85
CA ARG A 272 -6.23 -0.49 -21.44
C ARG A 272 -6.37 0.74 -20.53
N PRO A 273 -6.75 0.55 -19.26
CA PRO A 273 -6.78 1.63 -18.27
C PRO A 273 -5.36 2.14 -17.95
N SER A 274 -5.30 3.22 -17.19
CA SER A 274 -4.05 3.71 -16.58
C SER A 274 -3.44 2.67 -15.64
N THR A 275 -2.14 2.73 -15.48
CA THR A 275 -1.34 1.84 -14.63
C THR A 275 -0.71 2.64 -13.50
N ALA A 276 -0.97 2.26 -12.25
CA ALA A 276 -0.28 2.82 -11.10
C ALA A 276 1.18 2.38 -11.05
N SER A 277 2.06 3.25 -10.57
CA SER A 277 3.48 2.89 -10.35
C SER A 277 3.63 1.95 -9.17
N VAL A 278 2.84 2.15 -8.12
CA VAL A 278 2.78 1.32 -6.91
C VAL A 278 1.33 1.08 -6.55
N VAL A 279 1.02 -0.14 -6.14
CA VAL A 279 -0.21 -0.50 -5.46
C VAL A 279 0.16 -1.24 -4.18
N ALA A 280 -0.40 -0.85 -3.05
CA ALA A 280 -0.17 -1.51 -1.78
C ALA A 280 -1.48 -1.71 -1.01
N THR A 281 -1.62 -2.86 -0.37
CA THR A 281 -2.74 -3.17 0.53
C THR A 281 -2.22 -3.62 1.88
N LEU A 282 -2.85 -3.16 2.94
CA LEU A 282 -2.58 -3.60 4.30
C LEU A 282 -3.88 -4.07 4.92
N SER A 283 -3.96 -5.35 5.27
CA SER A 283 -5.18 -6.00 5.76
C SER A 283 -4.94 -6.68 7.10
N PHE A 284 -5.80 -6.45 8.08
CA PHE A 284 -5.78 -7.11 9.38
C PHE A 284 -6.03 -8.62 9.21
N VAL A 285 -5.23 -9.42 9.91
CA VAL A 285 -5.33 -10.89 9.90
C VAL A 285 -5.81 -11.40 11.25
N SER A 286 -5.15 -10.97 12.34
CA SER A 286 -5.49 -11.37 13.70
C SER A 286 -5.03 -10.32 14.71
N ALA A 287 -5.61 -10.36 15.92
CA ALA A 287 -5.06 -9.63 17.04
C ALA A 287 -3.63 -10.13 17.36
N LEU A 288 -2.85 -9.29 18.05
CA LEU A 288 -1.58 -9.74 18.61
C LEU A 288 -1.88 -10.68 19.79
N PRO A 289 -1.07 -11.75 19.98
CA PRO A 289 -1.21 -12.67 21.10
C PRO A 289 -0.96 -11.99 22.45
#